data_5d862acb3536008edf53f06517246218
#
_entry.id   5d862acb3536008edf53f06517246218
#
_cell.length_a   1.000
_cell.length_b   1.000
_cell.length_c   1.000
_cell.angle_alpha   90.00
_cell.angle_beta   90.00
_cell.angle_gamma   90.00
#
_symmetry.space_group_name_H-M   'P 1'
#
loop_
_entity.id
_entity.type
_entity.pdbx_description
1 polymer ?
#
loop_
_entity_poly.entity_id
_entity_poly.type
_entity_poly.pdbx_seq_one_letter_code
_entity_poly.pdbx_strand_id
1 'polypeptide(L)'
;METIKRTKIVDVLKSDAFGTTVNVKGWGRTRRGSKQVNFIALNDGSTINNVQIVVDVDKLGDEFLKPITTGASISVNGILTQSQGKGQSVEIQATEIEIFGTADPATYPLQKKGHSMEFLREIAHLRPRTNTFGAVFRIRHNMAYAIHKFFHDRGFFYFHTPIITASDCEGAGQMFQVTTKNLYDLKKDENGSIIYEDDFFGKQASLTVSGQLEGELAATALGQIYTFGPTFRAENSNTPRHLAEFWMIDPEVAFNDITDNMELAEEFIKYCVQWALDNCMEDIKFLNDMFDKELIARLEGVLKDSFVRLPYTEGIKILEEAVAKGHKFEFPVYWGVDLASEHERFLVEDHFKRPVILTDYPKEIKAFYMKQNEDGKTVRAMDVLFPKIGEIIGGSEREADYDKLMTRIDELGIPMKDMWWYLDTRRFGTVPHSGFGLGFERLLLFVTGMANIRDVIPFPRTPNNAEF
;
A
#
# COMPACT_ATOMS: atom_id res chain seq x y z
N MET A 1 -32.35 -30.86 13.91
CA MET A 1 -30.96 -31.12 13.47
C MET A 1 -30.12 -30.01 14.05
N GLU A 2 -29.04 -30.34 14.76
CA GLU A 2 -28.07 -29.33 15.17
C GLU A 2 -27.45 -28.70 13.93
N THR A 3 -27.49 -27.38 13.84
CA THR A 3 -26.89 -26.64 12.73
C THR A 3 -25.36 -26.75 12.83
N ILE A 4 -24.72 -27.46 11.93
CA ILE A 4 -23.26 -27.60 11.90
C ILE A 4 -22.66 -26.22 11.62
N LYS A 5 -21.81 -25.74 12.55
CA LYS A 5 -21.17 -24.45 12.42
C LYS A 5 -20.18 -24.44 11.23
N ARG A 6 -20.20 -23.36 10.45
CA ARG A 6 -19.26 -23.17 9.34
C ARG A 6 -17.80 -23.20 9.82
N THR A 7 -16.97 -23.98 9.14
CA THR A 7 -15.50 -23.99 9.27
C THR A 7 -14.88 -23.29 8.06
N LYS A 8 -13.85 -22.45 8.28
CA LYS A 8 -13.11 -21.84 7.16
C LYS A 8 -12.30 -22.88 6.42
N ILE A 9 -12.13 -22.70 5.11
CA ILE A 9 -11.36 -23.64 4.27
C ILE A 9 -9.91 -23.71 4.72
N VAL A 10 -9.29 -22.59 5.14
CA VAL A 10 -7.91 -22.60 5.67
C VAL A 10 -7.76 -23.51 6.90
N ASP A 11 -8.78 -23.60 7.75
CA ASP A 11 -8.77 -24.44 8.96
C ASP A 11 -9.02 -25.91 8.60
N VAL A 12 -9.93 -26.15 7.65
CA VAL A 12 -10.18 -27.51 7.12
C VAL A 12 -8.92 -28.11 6.49
N LEU A 13 -8.18 -27.34 5.70
CA LEU A 13 -6.97 -27.79 5.02
C LEU A 13 -5.82 -28.15 5.99
N LYS A 14 -5.87 -27.66 7.22
CA LYS A 14 -4.90 -27.94 8.30
C LYS A 14 -5.39 -29.03 9.27
N SER A 15 -6.64 -29.47 9.13
CA SER A 15 -7.27 -30.40 10.08
C SER A 15 -6.88 -31.85 9.76
N ASP A 16 -6.65 -32.62 10.80
CA ASP A 16 -6.46 -34.09 10.79
C ASP A 16 -7.65 -34.83 11.42
N ALA A 17 -8.74 -34.13 11.74
CA ALA A 17 -9.94 -34.69 12.36
C ALA A 17 -10.78 -35.49 11.34
N PHE A 18 -10.17 -36.48 10.71
CA PHE A 18 -10.84 -37.34 9.72
C PHE A 18 -12.03 -38.11 10.31
N GLY A 19 -13.06 -38.28 9.50
CA GLY A 19 -14.32 -38.88 9.90
C GLY A 19 -15.32 -37.95 10.56
N THR A 20 -14.93 -36.70 10.85
CA THR A 20 -15.84 -35.71 11.41
C THR A 20 -16.66 -35.02 10.33
N THR A 21 -17.86 -34.59 10.69
CA THR A 21 -18.72 -33.80 9.81
C THR A 21 -18.31 -32.33 9.90
N VAL A 22 -18.10 -31.69 8.74
CA VAL A 22 -17.77 -30.28 8.60
C VAL A 22 -18.78 -29.58 7.69
N ASN A 23 -19.01 -28.29 7.94
CA ASN A 23 -19.70 -27.39 7.02
C ASN A 23 -18.70 -26.39 6.44
N VAL A 24 -18.62 -26.31 5.12
CA VAL A 24 -17.87 -25.28 4.40
C VAL A 24 -18.77 -24.50 3.45
N LYS A 25 -18.50 -23.20 3.30
CA LYS A 25 -19.25 -22.34 2.38
C LYS A 25 -18.25 -21.56 1.53
N GLY A 26 -18.54 -21.38 0.24
CA GLY A 26 -17.63 -20.67 -0.65
C GLY A 26 -18.12 -20.65 -2.10
N TRP A 27 -17.19 -20.31 -2.98
CA TRP A 27 -17.42 -20.20 -4.41
C TRP A 27 -16.71 -21.32 -5.15
N GLY A 28 -17.45 -21.98 -6.08
CA GLY A 28 -16.87 -22.99 -6.97
C GLY A 28 -15.85 -22.39 -7.92
N ARG A 29 -14.63 -22.90 -7.90
CA ARG A 29 -13.56 -22.53 -8.84
C ARG A 29 -13.59 -23.38 -10.09
N THR A 30 -13.79 -24.70 -9.91
CA THR A 30 -13.95 -25.66 -11.01
C THR A 30 -14.86 -26.78 -10.58
N ARG A 31 -15.58 -27.36 -11.54
CA ARG A 31 -16.25 -28.63 -11.40
C ARG A 31 -15.75 -29.57 -12.52
N ARG A 32 -15.42 -30.80 -12.16
CA ARG A 32 -14.99 -31.84 -13.08
C ARG A 32 -15.45 -33.21 -12.56
N GLY A 33 -15.63 -34.16 -13.41
CA GLY A 33 -15.96 -35.52 -12.99
C GLY A 33 -16.57 -36.36 -14.07
N SER A 34 -17.14 -37.51 -13.67
CA SER A 34 -17.84 -38.48 -14.49
C SER A 34 -19.33 -38.46 -14.17
N LYS A 35 -20.10 -39.39 -14.77
CA LYS A 35 -21.51 -39.62 -14.44
C LYS A 35 -21.73 -40.13 -13.02
N GLN A 36 -20.71 -40.67 -12.36
CA GLN A 36 -20.83 -41.26 -11.02
C GLN A 36 -20.24 -40.34 -9.92
N VAL A 37 -19.14 -39.66 -10.20
CA VAL A 37 -18.45 -38.82 -9.19
C VAL A 37 -18.07 -37.48 -9.78
N ASN A 38 -18.40 -36.40 -9.09
CA ASN A 38 -17.95 -35.04 -9.40
C ASN A 38 -17.01 -34.52 -8.33
N PHE A 39 -16.09 -33.67 -8.75
CA PHE A 39 -15.13 -32.98 -7.91
C PHE A 39 -15.31 -31.46 -8.08
N ILE A 40 -15.61 -30.78 -6.98
CA ILE A 40 -15.76 -29.34 -6.96
C ILE A 40 -14.59 -28.75 -6.17
N ALA A 41 -13.81 -27.89 -6.79
CA ALA A 41 -12.82 -27.08 -6.08
C ALA A 41 -13.52 -25.87 -5.47
N LEU A 42 -13.59 -25.80 -4.15
CA LEU A 42 -14.28 -24.74 -3.39
C LEU A 42 -13.28 -23.84 -2.69
N ASN A 43 -13.50 -22.53 -2.76
CA ASN A 43 -12.70 -21.51 -2.10
C ASN A 43 -13.60 -20.49 -1.40
N ASP A 44 -13.22 -20.09 -0.18
CA ASP A 44 -13.95 -19.11 0.63
C ASP A 44 -13.16 -17.77 0.83
N GLY A 45 -12.03 -17.63 0.15
CA GLY A 45 -11.16 -16.46 0.25
C GLY A 45 -10.16 -16.50 1.42
N SER A 46 -10.31 -17.43 2.37
CA SER A 46 -9.44 -17.51 3.56
C SER A 46 -8.00 -17.98 3.26
N THR A 47 -7.79 -18.61 2.12
CA THR A 47 -6.49 -19.09 1.62
C THR A 47 -6.48 -19.07 0.09
N ILE A 48 -5.30 -19.13 -0.51
CA ILE A 48 -5.14 -19.30 -1.95
C ILE A 48 -5.55 -20.71 -2.41
N ASN A 49 -5.45 -21.70 -1.52
CA ASN A 49 -5.74 -23.08 -1.82
C ASN A 49 -7.25 -23.36 -1.80
N ASN A 50 -7.68 -24.35 -2.58
CA ASN A 50 -9.05 -24.81 -2.60
C ASN A 50 -9.18 -26.12 -1.80
N VAL A 51 -10.34 -26.33 -1.16
CA VAL A 51 -10.70 -27.66 -0.70
C VAL A 51 -11.44 -28.42 -1.81
N GLN A 52 -11.12 -29.70 -1.99
CA GLN A 52 -11.85 -30.55 -2.91
C GLN A 52 -13.09 -31.13 -2.25
N ILE A 53 -14.24 -30.90 -2.87
CA ILE A 53 -15.50 -31.53 -2.51
C ILE A 53 -15.71 -32.71 -3.47
N VAL A 54 -15.88 -33.89 -2.91
CA VAL A 54 -16.19 -35.13 -3.65
C VAL A 54 -17.69 -35.37 -3.55
N VAL A 55 -18.34 -35.47 -4.69
CA VAL A 55 -19.80 -35.58 -4.80
C VAL A 55 -20.17 -36.88 -5.48
N ASP A 56 -20.92 -37.71 -4.79
CA ASP A 56 -21.58 -38.90 -5.34
C ASP A 56 -22.82 -38.44 -6.12
N VAL A 57 -22.78 -38.59 -7.45
CA VAL A 57 -23.83 -38.12 -8.35
C VAL A 57 -25.13 -38.94 -8.19
N ASP A 58 -25.01 -40.25 -7.86
CA ASP A 58 -26.17 -41.11 -7.66
C ASP A 58 -26.99 -40.67 -6.42
N LYS A 59 -26.36 -40.04 -5.43
CA LYS A 59 -27.03 -39.53 -4.22
C LYS A 59 -27.69 -38.17 -4.39
N LEU A 60 -27.00 -37.23 -5.10
CA LEU A 60 -27.48 -35.84 -5.20
C LEU A 60 -28.18 -35.51 -6.51
N GLY A 61 -27.95 -36.32 -7.55
CA GLY A 61 -28.57 -36.14 -8.88
C GLY A 61 -27.77 -35.20 -9.78
N ASP A 62 -27.57 -35.57 -11.05
CA ASP A 62 -26.83 -34.75 -12.02
C ASP A 62 -27.52 -33.43 -12.31
N GLU A 63 -28.84 -33.41 -12.42
CA GLU A 63 -29.61 -32.18 -12.67
C GLU A 63 -29.43 -31.14 -11.57
N PHE A 64 -29.34 -31.57 -10.30
CA PHE A 64 -29.09 -30.69 -9.17
C PHE A 64 -27.68 -30.08 -9.23
N LEU A 65 -26.69 -30.81 -9.76
CA LEU A 65 -25.33 -30.36 -9.84
C LEU A 65 -25.02 -29.42 -11.02
N LYS A 66 -25.87 -29.40 -12.06
CA LYS A 66 -25.65 -28.59 -13.27
C LYS A 66 -25.43 -27.09 -12.99
N PRO A 67 -26.19 -26.44 -12.08
CA PRO A 67 -26.02 -25.03 -11.76
C PRO A 67 -24.73 -24.69 -11.00
N ILE A 68 -24.02 -25.70 -10.48
CA ILE A 68 -22.76 -25.50 -9.77
C ILE A 68 -21.62 -25.29 -10.77
N THR A 69 -21.57 -24.10 -11.34
CA THR A 69 -20.58 -23.65 -12.31
C THR A 69 -19.47 -22.84 -11.66
N THR A 70 -18.46 -22.43 -12.42
CA THR A 70 -17.42 -21.49 -11.93
C THR A 70 -18.09 -20.19 -11.45
N GLY A 71 -17.83 -19.81 -10.20
CA GLY A 71 -18.42 -18.62 -9.58
C GLY A 71 -19.72 -18.87 -8.80
N ALA A 72 -20.36 -20.04 -8.93
CA ALA A 72 -21.52 -20.38 -8.11
C ALA A 72 -21.14 -20.46 -6.62
N SER A 73 -22.00 -19.98 -5.74
CA SER A 73 -21.81 -20.02 -4.28
C SER A 73 -22.63 -21.15 -3.66
N ILE A 74 -21.98 -21.96 -2.84
CA ILE A 74 -22.56 -23.15 -2.23
C ILE A 74 -22.18 -23.31 -0.75
N SER A 75 -23.02 -24.02 -0.01
CA SER A 75 -22.73 -24.59 1.29
C SER A 75 -22.66 -26.13 1.15
N VAL A 76 -21.69 -26.72 1.77
CA VAL A 76 -21.46 -28.16 1.74
C VAL A 76 -21.36 -28.70 3.16
N ASN A 77 -22.23 -29.63 3.53
CA ASN A 77 -22.06 -30.52 4.66
C ASN A 77 -21.39 -31.81 4.16
N GLY A 78 -20.39 -32.31 4.87
CA GLY A 78 -19.73 -33.54 4.44
C GLY A 78 -18.73 -34.07 5.46
N ILE A 79 -18.23 -35.25 5.18
CA ILE A 79 -17.25 -35.91 6.02
C ILE A 79 -15.83 -35.51 5.57
N LEU A 80 -15.02 -35.01 6.49
CA LEU A 80 -13.60 -34.72 6.24
C LEU A 80 -12.85 -36.05 6.10
N THR A 81 -12.12 -36.21 5.01
CA THR A 81 -11.36 -37.43 4.72
C THR A 81 -9.95 -37.08 4.25
N GLN A 82 -9.04 -38.00 4.46
CA GLN A 82 -7.71 -37.93 3.84
C GLN A 82 -7.86 -38.05 2.31
N SER A 83 -7.25 -37.13 1.58
CA SER A 83 -7.30 -37.18 0.11
C SER A 83 -6.42 -38.30 -0.42
N GLN A 84 -6.92 -38.99 -1.43
CA GLN A 84 -6.17 -39.99 -2.21
C GLN A 84 -5.50 -39.35 -3.45
N GLY A 85 -5.82 -38.08 -3.72
CA GLY A 85 -5.30 -37.33 -4.87
C GLY A 85 -3.91 -36.73 -4.61
N LYS A 86 -3.12 -36.57 -5.67
CA LYS A 86 -1.84 -35.87 -5.59
C LYS A 86 -2.08 -34.35 -5.44
N GLY A 87 -1.33 -33.72 -4.53
CA GLY A 87 -1.32 -32.24 -4.38
C GLY A 87 -2.32 -31.65 -3.38
N GLN A 88 -3.04 -32.50 -2.64
CA GLN A 88 -3.93 -32.08 -1.54
C GLN A 88 -3.89 -33.11 -0.41
N SER A 89 -3.98 -32.66 0.83
CA SER A 89 -3.92 -33.54 2.02
C SER A 89 -5.31 -34.04 2.44
N VAL A 90 -6.34 -33.22 2.22
CA VAL A 90 -7.72 -33.49 2.67
C VAL A 90 -8.72 -33.24 1.56
N GLU A 91 -9.87 -33.89 1.69
CA GLU A 91 -11.06 -33.66 0.86
C GLU A 91 -12.33 -33.84 1.70
N ILE A 92 -13.46 -33.35 1.22
CA ILE A 92 -14.75 -33.46 1.87
C ILE A 92 -15.66 -34.33 1.03
N GLN A 93 -16.12 -35.45 1.59
CA GLN A 93 -17.15 -36.29 1.00
C GLN A 93 -18.51 -35.67 1.28
N ALA A 94 -19.10 -35.03 0.27
CA ALA A 94 -20.35 -34.30 0.42
C ALA A 94 -21.52 -35.23 0.81
N THR A 95 -22.25 -34.84 1.85
CA THR A 95 -23.51 -35.48 2.26
C THR A 95 -24.70 -34.63 1.88
N GLU A 96 -24.54 -33.32 1.83
CA GLU A 96 -25.58 -32.34 1.49
C GLU A 96 -24.93 -31.10 0.86
N ILE A 97 -25.59 -30.54 -0.15
CA ILE A 97 -25.18 -29.28 -0.80
C ILE A 97 -26.41 -28.36 -0.87
N GLU A 98 -26.21 -27.11 -0.47
CA GLU A 98 -27.14 -26.01 -0.68
C GLU A 98 -26.51 -25.02 -1.67
N ILE A 99 -27.29 -24.63 -2.70
CA ILE A 99 -26.84 -23.61 -3.67
C ILE A 99 -27.44 -22.26 -3.26
N PHE A 100 -26.54 -21.31 -2.88
CA PHE A 100 -26.96 -19.96 -2.53
C PHE A 100 -27.18 -19.07 -3.76
N GLY A 101 -26.35 -19.26 -4.78
CA GLY A 101 -26.44 -18.49 -6.01
C GLY A 101 -25.67 -19.14 -7.16
N THR A 102 -26.27 -19.03 -8.33
CA THR A 102 -25.66 -19.53 -9.56
C THR A 102 -24.84 -18.47 -10.27
N ALA A 103 -23.96 -18.89 -11.18
CA ALA A 103 -23.25 -18.01 -12.08
C ALA A 103 -23.43 -18.54 -13.51
N ASP A 104 -24.05 -17.77 -14.37
CA ASP A 104 -24.27 -18.15 -15.77
C ASP A 104 -22.91 -18.20 -16.51
N PRO A 105 -22.50 -19.37 -17.02
CA PRO A 105 -21.22 -19.50 -17.73
C PRO A 105 -21.10 -18.63 -18.99
N ALA A 106 -22.22 -18.21 -19.57
CA ALA A 106 -22.23 -17.38 -20.77
C ALA A 106 -21.89 -15.92 -20.47
N THR A 107 -22.20 -15.44 -19.25
CA THR A 107 -22.04 -14.03 -18.88
C THR A 107 -21.02 -13.79 -17.78
N TYR A 108 -20.67 -14.80 -16.98
CA TYR A 108 -19.69 -14.66 -15.91
C TYR A 108 -18.28 -14.41 -16.48
N PRO A 109 -17.65 -13.23 -16.20
CA PRO A 109 -16.44 -12.83 -16.91
C PRO A 109 -15.19 -13.60 -16.50
N LEU A 110 -15.15 -14.13 -15.25
CA LEU A 110 -13.99 -14.84 -14.69
C LEU A 110 -14.03 -16.34 -15.00
N GLN A 111 -13.98 -16.69 -16.29
CA GLN A 111 -13.93 -18.08 -16.73
C GLN A 111 -12.54 -18.70 -16.48
N LYS A 112 -12.46 -20.04 -16.62
CA LYS A 112 -11.22 -20.82 -16.49
C LYS A 112 -10.23 -20.54 -17.63
N LYS A 113 -9.73 -19.31 -17.72
CA LYS A 113 -8.70 -18.89 -18.69
C LYS A 113 -7.84 -17.80 -18.06
N GLY A 114 -6.68 -17.52 -18.64
CA GLY A 114 -5.88 -16.35 -18.27
C GLY A 114 -6.62 -15.06 -18.58
N HIS A 115 -6.51 -14.08 -17.69
CA HIS A 115 -7.06 -12.73 -17.87
C HIS A 115 -5.91 -11.72 -17.78
N SER A 116 -5.92 -10.71 -18.65
CA SER A 116 -4.94 -9.64 -18.56
C SER A 116 -5.20 -8.75 -17.33
N MET A 117 -4.17 -8.08 -16.85
CA MET A 117 -4.32 -7.16 -15.71
C MET A 117 -5.20 -5.97 -16.07
N GLU A 118 -5.16 -5.51 -17.33
CA GLU A 118 -6.01 -4.46 -17.89
C GLU A 118 -7.49 -4.84 -17.75
N PHE A 119 -7.86 -6.01 -18.25
CA PHE A 119 -9.22 -6.51 -18.15
C PHE A 119 -9.68 -6.63 -16.69
N LEU A 120 -8.81 -7.12 -15.80
CA LEU A 120 -9.15 -7.23 -14.37
C LEU A 120 -9.31 -5.86 -13.67
N ARG A 121 -8.71 -4.79 -14.19
CA ARG A 121 -8.97 -3.41 -13.74
C ARG A 121 -10.35 -2.91 -14.18
N GLU A 122 -10.79 -3.26 -15.38
CA GLU A 122 -12.14 -2.92 -15.89
C GLU A 122 -13.26 -3.57 -15.06
N ILE A 123 -13.00 -4.76 -14.52
CA ILE A 123 -13.94 -5.48 -13.65
C ILE A 123 -13.44 -5.53 -12.19
N ALA A 124 -12.94 -4.40 -11.66
CA ALA A 124 -12.32 -4.33 -10.35
C ALA A 124 -13.22 -4.88 -9.21
N HIS A 125 -14.53 -4.75 -9.33
CA HIS A 125 -15.52 -5.31 -8.39
C HIS A 125 -15.55 -6.85 -8.34
N LEU A 126 -15.08 -7.54 -9.37
CA LEU A 126 -15.02 -9.01 -9.41
C LEU A 126 -13.59 -9.56 -9.27
N ARG A 127 -12.56 -8.77 -9.55
CA ARG A 127 -11.17 -9.23 -9.50
C ARG A 127 -10.72 -9.85 -8.16
N PRO A 128 -11.28 -9.50 -6.98
CA PRO A 128 -10.97 -10.19 -5.73
C PRO A 128 -11.26 -11.70 -5.74
N ARG A 129 -12.10 -12.16 -6.66
CA ARG A 129 -12.42 -13.57 -6.86
C ARG A 129 -11.30 -14.34 -7.58
N THR A 130 -10.29 -13.66 -8.13
CA THR A 130 -9.13 -14.32 -8.75
C THR A 130 -8.08 -14.71 -7.70
N ASN A 131 -7.23 -15.69 -8.01
CA ASN A 131 -6.13 -16.08 -7.13
C ASN A 131 -5.14 -14.92 -6.94
N THR A 132 -4.83 -14.19 -8.01
CA THR A 132 -3.91 -13.04 -7.98
C THR A 132 -4.37 -11.98 -7.00
N PHE A 133 -5.60 -11.48 -7.14
CA PHE A 133 -6.09 -10.43 -6.27
C PHE A 133 -6.49 -10.94 -4.88
N GLY A 134 -6.89 -12.21 -4.76
CA GLY A 134 -7.02 -12.85 -3.46
C GLY A 134 -5.71 -12.85 -2.68
N ALA A 135 -4.59 -13.22 -3.33
CA ALA A 135 -3.26 -13.18 -2.73
C ALA A 135 -2.83 -11.75 -2.36
N VAL A 136 -2.93 -10.80 -3.28
CA VAL A 136 -2.57 -9.40 -3.05
C VAL A 136 -3.35 -8.81 -1.88
N PHE A 137 -4.66 -9.06 -1.78
CA PHE A 137 -5.49 -8.46 -0.72
C PHE A 137 -5.32 -9.14 0.64
N ARG A 138 -4.97 -10.43 0.70
CA ARG A 138 -4.56 -11.08 1.95
C ARG A 138 -3.22 -10.52 2.44
N ILE A 139 -2.26 -10.30 1.54
CA ILE A 139 -0.99 -9.63 1.87
C ILE A 139 -1.27 -8.19 2.35
N ARG A 140 -2.09 -7.42 1.62
CA ARG A 140 -2.47 -6.05 2.03
C ARG A 140 -3.06 -6.01 3.46
N HIS A 141 -3.98 -6.92 3.77
CA HIS A 141 -4.55 -7.05 5.11
C HIS A 141 -3.47 -7.31 6.17
N ASN A 142 -2.62 -8.30 5.93
CA ASN A 142 -1.54 -8.66 6.86
C ASN A 142 -0.54 -7.52 7.06
N MET A 143 -0.18 -6.81 5.98
CA MET A 143 0.74 -5.67 6.06
C MET A 143 0.15 -4.51 6.86
N ALA A 144 -1.14 -4.20 6.69
CA ALA A 144 -1.80 -3.16 7.50
C ALA A 144 -1.76 -3.51 8.99
N TYR A 145 -2.03 -4.76 9.35
CA TYR A 145 -1.92 -5.22 10.73
C TYR A 145 -0.47 -5.14 11.25
N ALA A 146 0.50 -5.58 10.46
CA ALA A 146 1.92 -5.54 10.81
C ALA A 146 2.39 -4.11 11.12
N ILE A 147 1.96 -3.12 10.33
CA ILE A 147 2.27 -1.71 10.54
C ILE A 147 1.73 -1.23 11.88
N HIS A 148 0.44 -1.46 12.16
CA HIS A 148 -0.14 -1.09 13.45
C HIS A 148 0.57 -1.78 14.62
N LYS A 149 0.91 -3.06 14.47
CA LYS A 149 1.62 -3.81 15.51
C LYS A 149 3.03 -3.30 15.74
N PHE A 150 3.78 -2.97 14.69
CA PHE A 150 5.13 -2.42 14.80
C PHE A 150 5.17 -1.17 15.67
N PHE A 151 4.31 -0.21 15.37
CA PHE A 151 4.25 1.05 16.10
C PHE A 151 3.65 0.89 17.50
N HIS A 152 2.58 0.09 17.63
CA HIS A 152 1.95 -0.17 18.93
C HIS A 152 2.93 -0.80 19.93
N ASP A 153 3.66 -1.83 19.52
CA ASP A 153 4.60 -2.55 20.40
C ASP A 153 5.77 -1.66 20.84
N ARG A 154 6.04 -0.57 20.14
CA ARG A 154 7.07 0.43 20.45
C ARG A 154 6.52 1.65 21.21
N GLY A 155 5.25 1.63 21.58
CA GLY A 155 4.60 2.67 22.38
C GLY A 155 4.20 3.91 21.60
N PHE A 156 4.16 3.85 20.27
CA PHE A 156 3.62 4.93 19.45
C PHE A 156 2.11 5.05 19.58
N PHE A 157 1.61 6.28 19.58
CA PHE A 157 0.18 6.53 19.50
C PHE A 157 -0.28 6.58 18.04
N TYR A 158 -1.31 5.82 17.69
CA TYR A 158 -2.02 6.02 16.43
C TYR A 158 -2.83 7.31 16.51
N PHE A 159 -2.51 8.28 15.67
CA PHE A 159 -3.09 9.61 15.72
C PHE A 159 -3.90 9.91 14.46
N HIS A 160 -5.17 10.25 14.62
CA HIS A 160 -6.04 10.64 13.51
C HIS A 160 -5.79 12.10 13.14
N THR A 161 -5.35 12.35 11.91
CA THR A 161 -5.25 13.69 11.33
C THR A 161 -6.40 13.94 10.37
N PRO A 162 -6.86 15.20 10.19
CA PRO A 162 -7.99 15.50 9.33
C PRO A 162 -7.74 15.11 7.87
N ILE A 163 -8.73 14.49 7.24
CA ILE A 163 -8.73 14.23 5.80
C ILE A 163 -9.09 15.50 5.02
N ILE A 164 -9.94 16.35 5.59
CA ILE A 164 -10.29 17.66 5.03
C ILE A 164 -9.48 18.72 5.75
N THR A 165 -8.69 19.47 5.01
CA THR A 165 -7.79 20.49 5.55
C THR A 165 -7.85 21.79 4.77
N ALA A 166 -7.50 22.89 5.43
CA ALA A 166 -7.30 24.19 4.78
C ALA A 166 -5.81 24.49 4.54
N SER A 167 -4.90 23.55 4.91
CA SER A 167 -3.46 23.71 4.81
C SER A 167 -2.88 22.83 3.72
N ASP A 168 -1.92 23.35 2.96
CA ASP A 168 -1.11 22.58 2.02
C ASP A 168 0.23 22.23 2.67
N CYS A 169 0.40 20.97 3.05
CA CYS A 169 1.61 20.49 3.71
C CYS A 169 2.84 20.53 2.80
N GLU A 170 2.67 20.32 1.51
CA GLU A 170 3.79 20.28 0.55
C GLU A 170 4.06 21.63 -0.13
N GLY A 171 3.12 22.61 0.01
CA GLY A 171 3.28 23.98 -0.47
C GLY A 171 3.22 24.16 -1.99
N ALA A 172 2.96 23.10 -2.75
CA ALA A 172 2.89 23.12 -4.22
C ALA A 172 1.88 22.08 -4.76
N GLY A 173 1.09 21.49 -3.86
CA GLY A 173 0.23 20.36 -4.19
C GLY A 173 -0.97 20.75 -5.03
N GLN A 174 -1.22 20.02 -6.11
CA GLN A 174 -2.53 20.03 -6.74
C GLN A 174 -3.48 19.25 -5.84
N MET A 175 -4.28 19.96 -5.03
CA MET A 175 -5.20 19.37 -4.09
C MET A 175 -6.60 19.27 -4.68
N PHE A 176 -7.31 18.19 -4.37
CA PHE A 176 -8.74 18.10 -4.64
C PHE A 176 -9.50 19.03 -3.69
N GLN A 177 -10.29 19.95 -4.24
CA GLN A 177 -11.09 20.86 -3.45
C GLN A 177 -12.35 20.18 -2.89
N VAL A 178 -12.71 20.54 -1.66
CA VAL A 178 -13.93 20.11 -0.98
C VAL A 178 -14.84 21.32 -0.80
N THR A 179 -16.02 21.30 -1.43
CA THR A 179 -16.97 22.42 -1.36
C THR A 179 -18.41 21.89 -1.40
N THR A 180 -19.31 22.61 -0.75
CA THR A 180 -20.77 22.42 -0.87
C THR A 180 -21.42 23.42 -1.83
N LYS A 181 -20.63 24.32 -2.43
CA LYS A 181 -21.12 25.29 -3.40
C LYS A 181 -21.52 24.64 -4.71
N ASN A 182 -22.52 25.24 -5.35
CA ASN A 182 -22.85 24.92 -6.73
C ASN A 182 -21.75 25.45 -7.67
N LEU A 183 -21.05 24.56 -8.35
CA LEU A 183 -19.94 24.90 -9.23
C LEU A 183 -20.37 25.74 -10.45
N TYR A 184 -21.65 25.77 -10.78
CA TYR A 184 -22.20 26.58 -11.88
C TYR A 184 -22.56 28.00 -11.44
N ASP A 185 -22.56 28.31 -10.12
CA ASP A 185 -22.92 29.62 -9.56
C ASP A 185 -21.94 30.01 -8.44
N LEU A 186 -20.67 30.09 -8.79
CA LEU A 186 -19.62 30.51 -7.87
C LEU A 186 -19.56 32.02 -7.80
N LYS A 187 -19.78 32.59 -6.61
CA LYS A 187 -19.57 34.03 -6.34
C LYS A 187 -18.08 34.34 -6.34
N LYS A 188 -17.73 35.47 -6.93
CA LYS A 188 -16.34 35.95 -7.03
C LYS A 188 -16.25 37.37 -6.44
N ASP A 189 -15.10 37.69 -5.87
CA ASP A 189 -14.74 39.00 -5.43
C ASP A 189 -14.37 39.93 -6.60
N GLU A 190 -14.00 41.19 -6.28
CA GLU A 190 -13.59 42.19 -7.26
C GLU A 190 -12.35 41.81 -8.07
N ASN A 191 -11.52 40.87 -7.57
CA ASN A 191 -10.32 40.38 -8.20
C ASN A 191 -10.56 39.07 -9.00
N GLY A 192 -11.80 38.59 -9.03
CA GLY A 192 -12.17 37.34 -9.71
C GLY A 192 -11.90 36.06 -8.89
N SER A 193 -11.48 36.17 -7.64
CA SER A 193 -11.26 35.05 -6.74
C SER A 193 -12.58 34.53 -6.16
N ILE A 194 -12.67 33.21 -5.95
CA ILE A 194 -13.88 32.59 -5.40
C ILE A 194 -14.05 33.03 -3.93
N ILE A 195 -15.26 33.43 -3.56
CA ILE A 195 -15.64 33.75 -2.19
C ILE A 195 -15.99 32.47 -1.46
N TYR A 196 -15.25 32.13 -0.39
CA TYR A 196 -15.46 30.90 0.40
C TYR A 196 -16.11 31.16 1.77
N GLU A 197 -16.30 32.41 2.19
CA GLU A 197 -16.87 32.79 3.50
C GLU A 197 -18.27 32.21 3.72
N ASP A 198 -19.02 31.99 2.66
CA ASP A 198 -20.36 31.41 2.67
C ASP A 198 -20.37 29.91 2.30
N ASP A 199 -19.20 29.26 2.18
CA ASP A 199 -19.09 27.82 2.04
C ASP A 199 -19.11 27.12 3.41
N PHE A 200 -19.26 25.80 3.42
CA PHE A 200 -19.44 25.00 4.64
C PHE A 200 -18.37 25.28 5.72
N PHE A 201 -17.11 25.39 5.35
CA PHE A 201 -16.00 25.64 6.27
C PHE A 201 -15.63 27.12 6.43
N GLY A 202 -16.31 28.04 5.75
CA GLY A 202 -16.00 29.45 5.76
C GLY A 202 -14.64 29.82 5.15
N LYS A 203 -13.97 28.86 4.51
CA LYS A 203 -12.68 29.01 3.81
C LYS A 203 -12.51 27.91 2.77
N GLN A 204 -11.55 28.09 1.88
CA GLN A 204 -11.17 27.01 0.96
C GLN A 204 -10.71 25.80 1.75
N ALA A 205 -11.27 24.63 1.43
CA ALA A 205 -10.90 23.34 2.00
C ALA A 205 -10.57 22.35 0.90
N SER A 206 -9.71 21.40 1.22
CA SER A 206 -9.21 20.40 0.28
C SER A 206 -9.04 19.05 0.95
N LEU A 207 -8.89 17.98 0.15
CA LEU A 207 -8.44 16.71 0.66
C LEU A 207 -6.94 16.77 0.95
N THR A 208 -6.50 16.17 2.06
CA THR A 208 -5.12 16.24 2.54
C THR A 208 -4.14 15.52 1.61
N VAL A 209 -2.92 16.04 1.51
CA VAL A 209 -1.78 15.40 0.83
C VAL A 209 -0.87 14.66 1.80
N SER A 210 -0.95 14.92 3.12
CA SER A 210 -0.26 14.22 4.22
C SER A 210 -0.84 14.67 5.56
N GLY A 211 -0.77 13.81 6.56
CA GLY A 211 -1.10 14.14 7.95
C GLY A 211 0.09 14.66 8.76
N GLN A 212 1.22 14.96 8.13
CA GLN A 212 2.48 15.28 8.80
C GLN A 212 2.37 16.50 9.72
N LEU A 213 1.86 17.64 9.23
CA LEU A 213 1.88 18.88 10.01
C LEU A 213 1.09 18.75 11.31
N GLU A 214 -0.11 18.17 11.25
CA GLU A 214 -0.92 17.89 12.44
C GLU A 214 -0.29 16.77 13.30
N GLY A 215 0.40 15.82 12.67
CA GLY A 215 1.17 14.77 13.35
C GLY A 215 2.31 15.35 14.20
N GLU A 216 3.04 16.33 13.69
CA GLU A 216 4.10 17.03 14.43
C GLU A 216 3.56 17.70 15.70
N LEU A 217 2.34 18.29 15.65
CA LEU A 217 1.70 18.88 16.84
C LEU A 217 1.48 17.85 17.93
N ALA A 218 1.05 16.65 17.54
CA ALA A 218 0.82 15.57 18.48
C ALA A 218 2.14 14.97 18.99
N ALA A 219 3.16 14.81 18.15
CA ALA A 219 4.47 14.30 18.54
C ALA A 219 5.16 15.20 19.58
N THR A 220 5.07 16.52 19.42
CA THR A 220 5.63 17.48 20.39
C THR A 220 4.88 17.54 21.74
N ALA A 221 3.81 16.76 21.89
CA ALA A 221 3.07 16.62 23.13
C ALA A 221 3.07 15.18 23.67
N LEU A 222 2.97 14.16 22.80
CA LEU A 222 2.85 12.76 23.14
C LEU A 222 4.18 11.98 22.98
N GLY A 223 5.22 12.62 22.45
CA GLY A 223 6.54 12.06 22.25
C GLY A 223 6.70 11.31 20.92
N GLN A 224 5.84 10.35 20.62
CA GLN A 224 5.91 9.57 19.39
C GLN A 224 4.53 9.14 18.93
N ILE A 225 4.23 9.46 17.67
CA ILE A 225 2.94 9.13 17.05
C ILE A 225 3.17 8.53 15.66
N TYR A 226 2.14 7.95 15.08
CA TYR A 226 2.06 7.68 13.66
C TYR A 226 0.65 7.91 13.15
N THR A 227 0.56 8.37 11.90
CA THR A 227 -0.69 8.34 11.13
C THR A 227 -0.72 7.08 10.27
N PHE A 228 -1.88 6.62 9.90
CA PHE A 228 -2.09 5.64 8.85
C PHE A 228 -3.46 5.93 8.24
N GLY A 229 -3.49 6.70 7.19
CA GLY A 229 -4.72 7.24 6.64
C GLY A 229 -4.66 7.53 5.14
N PRO A 230 -5.82 7.81 4.54
CA PRO A 230 -5.93 8.15 3.13
C PRO A 230 -5.28 9.50 2.83
N THR A 231 -4.63 9.57 1.69
CA THR A 231 -3.90 10.71 1.16
C THR A 231 -4.29 10.92 -0.30
N PHE A 232 -4.36 12.17 -0.74
CA PHE A 232 -4.92 12.52 -2.05
C PHE A 232 -3.97 13.46 -2.80
N ARG A 233 -3.74 13.18 -4.08
CA ARG A 233 -2.95 14.05 -4.96
C ARG A 233 -3.65 14.19 -6.31
N ALA A 234 -3.95 15.42 -6.71
CA ALA A 234 -4.66 15.74 -7.96
C ALA A 234 -3.72 15.86 -9.17
N GLU A 235 -2.52 15.34 -9.07
CA GLU A 235 -1.54 15.34 -10.14
C GLU A 235 -2.05 14.54 -11.36
N ASN A 236 -1.93 15.12 -12.54
CA ASN A 236 -2.25 14.43 -13.79
C ASN A 236 -1.11 13.48 -14.20
N SER A 237 -0.82 12.50 -13.35
CA SER A 237 0.23 11.51 -13.58
C SER A 237 -0.36 10.14 -13.86
N ASN A 238 0.02 9.53 -14.97
CA ASN A 238 -0.51 8.25 -15.47
C ASN A 238 0.54 7.14 -15.44
N THR A 239 1.47 7.18 -14.50
CA THR A 239 2.54 6.19 -14.35
C THR A 239 2.07 4.95 -13.59
N PRO A 240 2.81 3.83 -13.63
CA PRO A 240 2.54 2.65 -12.81
C PRO A 240 2.72 2.85 -11.30
N ARG A 241 3.19 4.01 -10.84
CA ARG A 241 3.55 4.31 -9.45
C ARG A 241 2.72 5.42 -8.81
N HIS A 242 1.76 6.02 -9.54
CA HIS A 242 0.94 7.12 -9.05
C HIS A 242 -0.54 6.74 -8.98
N LEU A 243 -1.16 7.15 -7.89
CA LEU A 243 -2.60 7.10 -7.64
C LEU A 243 -3.06 8.48 -7.15
N ALA A 244 -4.31 8.84 -7.44
CA ALA A 244 -4.92 10.06 -6.90
C ALA A 244 -5.38 9.89 -5.44
N GLU A 245 -5.62 8.66 -5.00
CA GLU A 245 -5.94 8.27 -3.63
C GLU A 245 -5.09 7.06 -3.24
N PHE A 246 -4.38 7.14 -2.12
CA PHE A 246 -3.55 6.09 -1.56
C PHE A 246 -3.45 6.23 -0.04
N TRP A 247 -2.78 5.32 0.63
CA TRP A 247 -2.61 5.38 2.08
C TRP A 247 -1.17 5.73 2.45
N MET A 248 -1.01 6.63 3.41
CA MET A 248 0.28 7.05 3.93
C MET A 248 0.44 6.64 5.39
N ILE A 249 1.63 6.24 5.76
CA ILE A 249 2.06 6.02 7.14
C ILE A 249 3.09 7.10 7.46
N ASP A 250 2.76 8.02 8.37
CA ASP A 250 3.64 9.12 8.76
C ASP A 250 3.93 9.02 10.28
N PRO A 251 5.02 8.36 10.72
CA PRO A 251 5.51 8.49 12.08
C PRO A 251 6.21 9.84 12.27
N GLU A 252 5.97 10.46 13.45
CA GLU A 252 6.65 11.66 13.90
C GLU A 252 7.14 11.45 15.34
N VAL A 253 8.41 11.75 15.61
CA VAL A 253 9.08 11.42 16.87
C VAL A 253 9.81 12.63 17.42
N ALA A 254 9.40 13.07 18.61
CA ALA A 254 10.09 14.10 19.35
C ALA A 254 11.44 13.59 19.90
N PHE A 255 12.42 14.49 19.95
CA PHE A 255 13.80 14.25 20.43
C PHE A 255 14.67 13.40 19.49
N ASN A 256 14.14 12.93 18.36
CA ASN A 256 14.89 12.21 17.35
C ASN A 256 15.53 13.17 16.32
N ASP A 257 16.78 12.88 15.96
CA ASP A 257 17.48 13.52 14.85
C ASP A 257 17.34 12.71 13.54
N ILE A 258 18.08 13.11 12.50
CA ILE A 258 18.05 12.41 11.21
C ILE A 258 18.63 10.99 11.31
N THR A 259 19.58 10.73 12.20
CA THR A 259 20.17 9.40 12.36
C THR A 259 19.18 8.44 12.97
N ASP A 260 18.51 8.85 14.06
CA ASP A 260 17.43 8.09 14.67
C ASP A 260 16.30 7.80 13.68
N ASN A 261 15.98 8.77 12.82
CA ASN A 261 14.93 8.64 11.80
C ASN A 261 15.29 7.60 10.73
N MET A 262 16.55 7.59 10.29
CA MET A 262 17.07 6.56 9.36
C MET A 262 17.01 5.16 9.98
N GLU A 263 17.36 5.02 11.25
CA GLU A 263 17.33 3.74 11.97
C GLU A 263 15.89 3.22 12.10
N LEU A 264 14.96 4.10 12.50
CA LEU A 264 13.54 3.75 12.59
C LEU A 264 12.96 3.31 11.24
N ALA A 265 13.29 4.02 10.16
CA ALA A 265 12.83 3.70 8.81
C ALA A 265 13.35 2.33 8.34
N GLU A 266 14.63 2.03 8.57
CA GLU A 266 15.23 0.74 8.23
C GLU A 266 14.61 -0.39 9.04
N GLU A 267 14.48 -0.22 10.36
CA GLU A 267 13.86 -1.21 11.24
C GLU A 267 12.40 -1.49 10.85
N PHE A 268 11.65 -0.44 10.56
CA PHE A 268 10.25 -0.53 10.16
C PHE A 268 10.06 -1.33 8.87
N ILE A 269 10.84 -1.04 7.82
CA ILE A 269 10.72 -1.77 6.56
C ILE A 269 11.15 -3.22 6.73
N LYS A 270 12.28 -3.47 7.42
CA LYS A 270 12.74 -4.84 7.68
C LYS A 270 11.70 -5.65 8.45
N TYR A 271 11.08 -5.06 9.46
CA TYR A 271 9.99 -5.70 10.19
C TYR A 271 8.82 -6.06 9.27
N CYS A 272 8.39 -5.14 8.41
CA CYS A 272 7.31 -5.39 7.46
C CYS A 272 7.63 -6.51 6.48
N VAL A 273 8.85 -6.52 5.92
CA VAL A 273 9.31 -7.56 5.00
C VAL A 273 9.38 -8.93 5.70
N GLN A 274 9.94 -8.99 6.91
CA GLN A 274 9.98 -10.22 7.70
C GLN A 274 8.58 -10.73 8.02
N TRP A 275 7.67 -9.83 8.45
CA TRP A 275 6.27 -10.19 8.70
C TRP A 275 5.59 -10.81 7.48
N ALA A 276 5.83 -10.25 6.29
CA ALA A 276 5.26 -10.77 5.06
C ALA A 276 5.78 -12.19 4.76
N LEU A 277 7.08 -12.44 4.89
CA LEU A 277 7.67 -13.76 4.70
C LEU A 277 7.13 -14.78 5.70
N ASP A 278 6.96 -14.39 6.97
CA ASP A 278 6.50 -15.28 8.03
C ASP A 278 4.99 -15.61 7.93
N ASN A 279 4.18 -14.65 7.49
CA ASN A 279 2.72 -14.76 7.58
C ASN A 279 1.99 -14.87 6.25
N CYS A 280 2.66 -14.59 5.11
CA CYS A 280 2.04 -14.57 3.79
C CYS A 280 2.76 -15.46 2.77
N MET A 281 3.59 -16.40 3.20
CA MET A 281 4.49 -17.15 2.31
C MET A 281 3.76 -17.92 1.19
N GLU A 282 2.56 -18.46 1.44
CA GLU A 282 1.79 -19.18 0.39
C GLU A 282 1.39 -18.21 -0.74
N ASP A 283 0.90 -17.03 -0.39
CA ASP A 283 0.52 -16.00 -1.35
C ASP A 283 1.74 -15.41 -2.06
N ILE A 284 2.84 -15.18 -1.32
CA ILE A 284 4.10 -14.68 -1.88
C ILE A 284 4.70 -15.69 -2.86
N LYS A 285 4.71 -16.99 -2.55
CA LYS A 285 5.17 -18.04 -3.49
C LYS A 285 4.36 -18.04 -4.78
N PHE A 286 3.04 -17.93 -4.67
CA PHE A 286 2.20 -17.83 -5.85
C PHE A 286 2.56 -16.62 -6.71
N LEU A 287 2.72 -15.45 -6.12
CA LEU A 287 3.10 -14.22 -6.84
C LEU A 287 4.52 -14.32 -7.42
N ASN A 288 5.46 -14.91 -6.67
CA ASN A 288 6.81 -15.19 -7.15
C ASN A 288 6.77 -16.08 -8.41
N ASP A 289 5.96 -17.12 -8.39
CA ASP A 289 5.89 -18.07 -9.49
C ASP A 289 5.17 -17.55 -10.72
N MET A 290 4.22 -16.63 -10.53
CA MET A 290 3.38 -16.12 -11.62
C MET A 290 3.87 -14.79 -12.22
N PHE A 291 4.48 -13.91 -11.41
CA PHE A 291 4.75 -12.53 -11.82
C PHE A 291 6.21 -12.10 -11.70
N ASP A 292 6.89 -12.44 -10.61
CA ASP A 292 8.26 -11.98 -10.36
C ASP A 292 9.12 -13.09 -9.73
N LYS A 293 9.84 -13.83 -10.54
CA LYS A 293 10.66 -14.99 -10.13
C LYS A 293 11.75 -14.66 -9.10
N GLU A 294 12.08 -13.40 -8.92
CA GLU A 294 13.09 -12.92 -7.98
C GLU A 294 12.50 -12.34 -6.71
N LEU A 295 11.16 -12.34 -6.56
CA LEU A 295 10.47 -11.69 -5.45
C LEU A 295 11.00 -12.16 -4.09
N ILE A 296 10.99 -13.45 -3.83
CA ILE A 296 11.42 -14.01 -2.53
C ILE A 296 12.90 -13.70 -2.28
N ALA A 297 13.78 -13.91 -3.25
CA ALA A 297 15.20 -13.61 -3.11
C ALA A 297 15.47 -12.12 -2.81
N ARG A 298 14.69 -11.22 -3.43
CA ARG A 298 14.77 -9.79 -3.19
C ARG A 298 14.29 -9.40 -1.79
N LEU A 299 13.18 -9.97 -1.31
CA LEU A 299 12.69 -9.76 0.04
C LEU A 299 13.68 -10.24 1.10
N GLU A 300 14.23 -11.43 0.94
CA GLU A 300 15.28 -11.98 1.81
C GLU A 300 16.56 -11.12 1.76
N GLY A 301 16.91 -10.58 0.58
CA GLY A 301 18.07 -9.73 0.39
C GLY A 301 18.03 -8.45 1.23
N VAL A 302 16.86 -7.82 1.36
CA VAL A 302 16.66 -6.61 2.18
C VAL A 302 16.95 -6.85 3.67
N LEU A 303 16.73 -8.07 4.15
CA LEU A 303 16.92 -8.42 5.58
C LEU A 303 18.38 -8.67 5.95
N LYS A 304 19.26 -8.97 4.99
CA LYS A 304 20.64 -9.42 5.26
C LYS A 304 21.55 -8.32 5.75
N ASP A 305 21.53 -7.19 5.07
CA ASP A 305 22.51 -6.12 5.28
C ASP A 305 21.83 -4.82 5.75
N SER A 306 22.62 -3.95 6.40
CA SER A 306 22.18 -2.59 6.70
C SER A 306 22.01 -1.79 5.40
N PHE A 307 21.08 -0.86 5.38
CA PHE A 307 20.91 0.06 4.25
C PHE A 307 22.12 0.99 4.14
N VAL A 308 22.51 1.31 2.92
CA VAL A 308 23.61 2.26 2.69
C VAL A 308 23.18 3.66 3.12
N ARG A 309 23.98 4.35 3.89
CA ARG A 309 23.81 5.77 4.21
C ARG A 309 24.64 6.56 3.20
N LEU A 310 24.01 7.36 2.35
CA LEU A 310 24.67 8.05 1.25
C LEU A 310 24.23 9.52 1.21
N PRO A 311 25.16 10.49 1.40
CA PRO A 311 24.83 11.89 1.12
C PRO A 311 24.52 12.12 -0.36
N TYR A 312 23.55 12.98 -0.66
CA TYR A 312 23.15 13.33 -2.03
C TYR A 312 24.34 13.73 -2.90
N THR A 313 25.24 14.57 -2.35
CA THR A 313 26.44 15.00 -3.08
C THR A 313 27.31 13.84 -3.54
N GLU A 314 27.47 12.81 -2.70
CA GLU A 314 28.21 11.60 -3.08
C GLU A 314 27.42 10.75 -4.08
N GLY A 315 26.09 10.68 -3.96
CA GLY A 315 25.22 10.04 -4.92
C GLY A 315 25.35 10.66 -6.32
N ILE A 316 25.35 11.98 -6.41
CA ILE A 316 25.58 12.70 -7.68
C ILE A 316 26.93 12.37 -8.29
N LYS A 317 28.01 12.34 -7.50
CA LYS A 317 29.35 11.96 -8.01
C LYS A 317 29.38 10.55 -8.60
N ILE A 318 28.72 9.59 -7.94
CA ILE A 318 28.59 8.21 -8.45
C ILE A 318 27.87 8.20 -9.81
N LEU A 319 26.78 8.97 -9.95
CA LEU A 319 26.04 9.08 -11.21
C LEU A 319 26.85 9.77 -12.31
N GLU A 320 27.56 10.87 -11.99
CA GLU A 320 28.46 11.56 -12.91
C GLU A 320 29.60 10.65 -13.39
N GLU A 321 30.20 9.87 -12.48
CA GLU A 321 31.21 8.86 -12.84
C GLU A 321 30.63 7.77 -13.78
N ALA A 322 29.38 7.33 -13.55
CA ALA A 322 28.72 6.39 -14.43
C ALA A 322 28.54 6.96 -15.85
N VAL A 323 28.13 8.23 -15.94
CA VAL A 323 28.02 8.95 -17.23
C VAL A 323 29.40 9.03 -17.92
N ALA A 324 30.45 9.38 -17.17
CA ALA A 324 31.83 9.45 -17.69
C ALA A 324 32.34 8.09 -18.20
N LYS A 325 31.86 6.98 -17.62
CA LYS A 325 32.15 5.61 -18.04
C LYS A 325 31.26 5.12 -19.19
N GLY A 326 30.35 5.97 -19.70
CA GLY A 326 29.51 5.69 -20.86
C GLY A 326 28.09 5.21 -20.54
N HIS A 327 27.68 5.21 -19.28
CA HIS A 327 26.26 4.96 -18.94
C HIS A 327 25.39 6.13 -19.43
N LYS A 328 24.25 5.81 -20.02
CA LYS A 328 23.32 6.81 -20.60
C LYS A 328 22.06 6.84 -19.75
N PHE A 329 21.84 7.97 -19.09
CA PHE A 329 20.56 8.30 -18.47
C PHE A 329 19.68 9.08 -19.46
N GLU A 330 18.37 8.98 -19.34
CA GLU A 330 17.39 9.76 -20.10
C GLU A 330 17.38 11.22 -19.60
N PHE A 331 17.49 11.41 -18.26
CA PHE A 331 17.51 12.70 -17.62
C PHE A 331 18.93 13.13 -17.24
N PRO A 332 19.23 14.45 -17.24
CA PRO A 332 20.57 14.94 -16.95
C PRO A 332 20.97 14.71 -15.50
N VAL A 333 22.26 14.51 -15.25
CA VAL A 333 22.86 14.39 -13.91
C VAL A 333 23.71 15.64 -13.64
N TYR A 334 23.38 16.37 -12.57
CA TYR A 334 24.15 17.50 -12.06
C TYR A 334 23.73 17.78 -10.61
N TRP A 335 24.60 18.43 -9.85
CA TRP A 335 24.26 18.79 -8.45
C TRP A 335 23.11 19.80 -8.41
N GLY A 336 22.08 19.53 -7.61
CA GLY A 336 20.87 20.33 -7.51
C GLY A 336 19.68 19.78 -8.32
N VAL A 337 19.87 18.74 -9.14
CA VAL A 337 18.77 18.10 -9.84
C VAL A 337 17.90 17.27 -8.88
N ASP A 338 16.59 17.32 -9.06
CA ASP A 338 15.70 16.33 -8.46
C ASP A 338 15.87 14.99 -9.18
N LEU A 339 16.23 13.94 -8.42
CA LEU A 339 16.60 12.66 -9.01
C LEU A 339 15.41 11.99 -9.70
N ALA A 340 15.58 11.63 -10.95
CA ALA A 340 14.64 10.78 -11.64
C ALA A 340 14.73 9.33 -11.14
N SER A 341 13.65 8.57 -11.29
CA SER A 341 13.60 7.16 -10.87
C SER A 341 14.73 6.28 -11.45
N GLU A 342 15.24 6.61 -12.63
CA GLU A 342 16.37 5.87 -13.22
C GLU A 342 17.68 6.10 -12.44
N HIS A 343 17.90 7.33 -11.93
CA HIS A 343 19.07 7.67 -11.11
C HIS A 343 19.02 6.89 -9.78
N GLU A 344 17.86 6.90 -9.12
CA GLU A 344 17.64 6.18 -7.86
C GLU A 344 17.86 4.68 -8.05
N ARG A 345 17.29 4.10 -9.11
CA ARG A 345 17.42 2.68 -9.40
C ARG A 345 18.86 2.29 -9.74
N PHE A 346 19.60 3.13 -10.46
CA PHE A 346 21.02 2.89 -10.73
C PHE A 346 21.81 2.76 -9.43
N LEU A 347 21.61 3.69 -8.47
CA LEU A 347 22.29 3.62 -7.17
C LEU A 347 21.99 2.30 -6.44
N VAL A 348 20.74 1.87 -6.42
CA VAL A 348 20.28 0.71 -5.67
C VAL A 348 20.54 -0.62 -6.38
N GLU A 349 20.29 -0.71 -7.71
CA GLU A 349 20.30 -1.96 -8.46
C GLU A 349 21.68 -2.26 -9.09
N ASP A 350 22.35 -1.23 -9.61
CA ASP A 350 23.61 -1.39 -10.33
C ASP A 350 24.83 -1.15 -9.46
N HIS A 351 24.82 -0.07 -8.66
CA HIS A 351 26.00 0.34 -7.89
C HIS A 351 26.10 -0.40 -6.55
N PHE A 352 25.14 -0.20 -5.63
CA PHE A 352 25.21 -0.79 -4.28
C PHE A 352 24.59 -2.18 -4.16
N LYS A 353 23.64 -2.52 -5.03
CA LYS A 353 22.88 -3.80 -5.03
C LYS A 353 22.16 -4.10 -3.71
N ARG A 354 21.74 -3.06 -3.03
CA ARG A 354 20.97 -3.08 -1.77
C ARG A 354 20.28 -1.75 -1.52
N PRO A 355 19.32 -1.65 -0.60
CA PRO A 355 18.64 -0.39 -0.30
C PRO A 355 19.61 0.71 0.12
N VAL A 356 19.30 1.94 -0.28
CA VAL A 356 20.09 3.14 0.00
C VAL A 356 19.20 4.17 0.69
N ILE A 357 19.70 4.79 1.75
CA ILE A 357 19.13 5.99 2.33
C ILE A 357 19.97 7.17 1.86
N LEU A 358 19.40 7.98 0.98
CA LEU A 358 20.02 9.16 0.43
C LEU A 358 19.66 10.36 1.30
N THR A 359 20.66 11.15 1.74
CA THR A 359 20.49 12.24 2.70
C THR A 359 21.08 13.56 2.20
N ASP A 360 20.84 14.66 2.94
CA ASP A 360 21.48 15.95 2.73
C ASP A 360 21.26 16.51 1.33
N TYR A 361 20.00 16.59 0.95
CA TYR A 361 19.59 17.11 -0.36
C TYR A 361 19.72 18.64 -0.46
N PRO A 362 19.88 19.18 -1.68
CA PRO A 362 19.80 20.63 -1.90
C PRO A 362 18.47 21.19 -1.37
N LYS A 363 18.54 22.32 -0.65
CA LYS A 363 17.34 22.92 -0.02
C LYS A 363 16.30 23.40 -1.03
N GLU A 364 16.72 23.72 -2.26
CA GLU A 364 15.88 24.25 -3.32
C GLU A 364 14.85 23.26 -3.83
N ILE A 365 15.16 21.94 -3.71
CA ILE A 365 14.28 20.86 -4.19
C ILE A 365 13.54 20.14 -3.07
N LYS A 366 13.60 20.63 -1.84
CA LYS A 366 12.94 20.00 -0.67
C LYS A 366 12.03 20.99 0.06
N ALA A 367 11.10 20.45 0.83
CA ALA A 367 10.03 21.18 1.50
C ALA A 367 10.54 22.16 2.59
N PHE A 368 9.73 23.15 2.90
CA PHE A 368 10.05 24.25 3.79
C PHE A 368 10.35 23.86 5.24
N TYR A 369 9.75 22.78 5.72
CA TYR A 369 9.84 22.32 7.11
C TYR A 369 11.10 21.52 7.42
N MET A 370 11.94 21.22 6.43
CA MET A 370 13.14 20.40 6.62
C MET A 370 14.27 21.24 7.22
N LYS A 371 14.92 20.70 8.23
CA LYS A 371 16.03 21.37 8.93
C LYS A 371 17.23 21.62 8.01
N GLN A 372 17.69 22.85 7.96
CA GLN A 372 18.88 23.21 7.19
C GLN A 372 20.16 22.74 7.87
N ASN A 373 21.12 22.27 7.08
CA ASN A 373 22.48 22.01 7.52
C ASN A 373 23.27 23.31 7.71
N GLU A 374 24.39 23.23 8.42
CA GLU A 374 25.27 24.40 8.68
C GLU A 374 25.91 24.96 7.41
N ASP A 375 25.96 24.22 6.32
CA ASP A 375 26.46 24.66 5.02
C ASP A 375 25.55 25.69 4.32
N GLY A 376 24.31 25.87 4.81
CA GLY A 376 23.30 26.76 4.26
C GLY A 376 22.80 26.39 2.87
N LYS A 377 23.21 25.23 2.32
CA LYS A 377 22.87 24.76 0.98
C LYS A 377 22.03 23.48 0.99
N THR A 378 22.19 22.66 2.01
CA THR A 378 21.50 21.36 2.10
C THR A 378 20.56 21.31 3.30
N VAL A 379 19.64 20.33 3.26
CA VAL A 379 18.68 20.05 4.33
C VAL A 379 18.80 18.59 4.79
N ARG A 380 18.49 18.32 6.05
CA ARG A 380 18.48 16.99 6.66
C ARG A 380 17.27 16.17 6.21
N ALA A 381 17.13 16.05 4.88
CA ALA A 381 16.19 15.15 4.25
C ALA A 381 16.74 13.73 4.21
N MET A 382 15.87 12.75 4.09
CA MET A 382 16.21 11.38 3.75
C MET A 382 15.18 10.79 2.80
N ASP A 383 15.64 10.09 1.76
CA ASP A 383 14.80 9.25 0.91
C ASP A 383 15.34 7.82 0.95
N VAL A 384 14.47 6.85 1.25
CA VAL A 384 14.83 5.43 1.27
C VAL A 384 14.52 4.84 -0.08
N LEU A 385 15.57 4.42 -0.78
CA LEU A 385 15.51 3.92 -2.15
C LEU A 385 15.57 2.39 -2.18
N PHE A 386 14.66 1.78 -2.93
CA PHE A 386 14.51 0.33 -3.02
C PHE A 386 14.59 -0.18 -4.47
N PRO A 387 15.09 -1.43 -4.68
CA PRO A 387 15.11 -2.05 -6.00
C PRO A 387 13.70 -2.10 -6.61
N LYS A 388 13.57 -1.84 -7.91
CA LYS A 388 12.35 -1.82 -8.71
C LYS A 388 11.33 -0.74 -8.33
N ILE A 389 11.46 -0.12 -7.14
CA ILE A 389 10.53 0.90 -6.65
C ILE A 389 11.11 2.30 -6.82
N GLY A 390 12.40 2.52 -6.50
CA GLY A 390 12.95 3.83 -6.25
C GLY A 390 12.61 4.30 -4.85
N GLU A 391 12.25 5.55 -4.66
CA GLU A 391 11.83 6.08 -3.36
C GLU A 391 10.58 5.35 -2.82
N ILE A 392 10.71 4.77 -1.61
CA ILE A 392 9.61 4.12 -0.86
C ILE A 392 9.25 4.91 0.39
N ILE A 393 10.21 5.60 0.99
CA ILE A 393 10.06 6.51 2.12
C ILE A 393 10.71 7.84 1.78
N GLY A 394 10.03 8.95 2.08
CA GLY A 394 10.58 10.29 2.16
C GLY A 394 10.47 10.83 3.57
N GLY A 395 11.50 11.47 4.12
CA GLY A 395 11.49 11.98 5.48
C GLY A 395 12.52 13.06 5.74
N SER A 396 12.53 13.58 6.96
CA SER A 396 13.54 14.56 7.38
C SER A 396 13.60 14.74 8.91
N GLU A 397 14.68 15.31 9.39
CA GLU A 397 14.66 16.09 10.63
C GLU A 397 13.92 17.40 10.36
N ARG A 398 13.00 17.79 11.26
CA ARG A 398 12.15 18.96 11.11
C ARG A 398 12.85 20.22 11.63
N GLU A 399 12.61 21.37 11.01
CA GLU A 399 13.16 22.63 11.53
C GLU A 399 12.46 23.01 12.84
N ALA A 400 13.22 22.98 13.91
CA ALA A 400 12.74 23.28 15.26
C ALA A 400 12.96 24.75 15.66
N ASP A 401 13.79 25.48 14.92
CA ASP A 401 14.06 26.89 15.15
C ASP A 401 12.97 27.76 14.47
N TYR A 402 12.30 28.59 15.27
CA TYR A 402 11.23 29.45 14.80
C TYR A 402 11.68 30.43 13.70
N ASP A 403 12.80 31.13 13.91
CA ASP A 403 13.25 32.19 13.01
C ASP A 403 13.72 31.60 11.67
N LYS A 404 14.40 30.43 11.71
CA LYS A 404 14.81 29.73 10.49
C LYS A 404 13.60 29.22 9.70
N LEU A 405 12.61 28.64 10.38
CA LEU A 405 11.39 28.18 9.75
C LEU A 405 10.61 29.33 9.11
N MET A 406 10.49 30.45 9.81
CA MET A 406 9.86 31.69 9.31
C MET A 406 10.55 32.19 8.04
N THR A 407 11.89 32.30 8.09
CA THR A 407 12.68 32.74 6.95
C THR A 407 12.41 31.84 5.73
N ARG A 408 12.32 30.52 5.94
CA ARG A 408 12.08 29.59 4.85
C ARG A 408 10.66 29.68 4.26
N ILE A 409 9.67 29.90 5.11
CA ILE A 409 8.28 30.14 4.70
C ILE A 409 8.17 31.41 3.86
N ASP A 410 8.84 32.48 4.28
CA ASP A 410 8.89 33.74 3.54
C ASP A 410 9.61 33.64 2.20
N GLU A 411 10.77 32.92 2.15
CA GLU A 411 11.50 32.65 0.91
C GLU A 411 10.63 31.94 -0.14
N LEU A 412 9.75 31.04 0.30
CA LEU A 412 8.89 30.24 -0.57
C LEU A 412 7.52 30.91 -0.83
N GLY A 413 7.24 32.07 -0.19
CA GLY A 413 5.98 32.78 -0.36
C GLY A 413 4.75 32.04 0.18
N ILE A 414 4.92 31.19 1.18
CA ILE A 414 3.81 30.43 1.80
C ILE A 414 2.97 31.39 2.65
N PRO A 415 1.62 31.39 2.52
CA PRO A 415 0.76 32.29 3.28
C PRO A 415 0.79 32.01 4.79
N MET A 416 1.34 32.93 5.56
CA MET A 416 1.50 32.83 7.02
C MET A 416 0.19 32.64 7.79
N LYS A 417 -0.91 33.26 7.31
CA LYS A 417 -2.23 33.15 7.94
C LYS A 417 -2.73 31.71 8.11
N ASP A 418 -2.26 30.82 7.26
CA ASP A 418 -2.69 29.41 7.24
C ASP A 418 -1.75 28.49 8.02
N MET A 419 -0.60 29.02 8.51
CA MET A 419 0.46 28.27 9.19
C MET A 419 0.69 28.68 10.66
N TRP A 420 -0.09 29.62 11.20
CA TRP A 420 0.11 30.15 12.57
C TRP A 420 0.13 29.07 13.65
N TRP A 421 -0.75 28.09 13.56
CA TRP A 421 -0.88 26.99 14.51
C TRP A 421 0.33 26.02 14.46
N TYR A 422 0.91 25.83 13.29
CA TYR A 422 2.11 25.04 13.11
C TYR A 422 3.35 25.74 13.70
N LEU A 423 3.43 27.05 13.52
CA LEU A 423 4.50 27.88 14.07
C LEU A 423 4.46 27.95 15.61
N ASP A 424 3.31 27.86 16.23
CA ASP A 424 3.17 27.87 17.68
C ASP A 424 3.93 26.72 18.35
N THR A 425 4.09 25.57 17.71
CA THR A 425 4.91 24.48 18.24
C THR A 425 6.40 24.81 18.31
N ARG A 426 6.85 25.78 17.53
CA ARG A 426 8.23 26.28 17.58
C ARG A 426 8.38 27.41 18.61
N ARG A 427 7.30 28.11 18.93
CA ARG A 427 7.29 29.17 19.95
C ARG A 427 7.12 28.64 21.37
N PHE A 428 6.44 27.52 21.53
CA PHE A 428 6.03 26.99 22.82
C PHE A 428 6.62 25.60 23.06
N GLY A 429 7.82 25.53 23.63
CA GLY A 429 8.46 24.29 24.02
C GLY A 429 8.96 23.43 22.84
N THR A 430 9.54 24.06 21.85
CA THR A 430 10.12 23.38 20.69
C THR A 430 11.16 22.34 21.09
N VAL A 431 11.21 21.25 20.33
CA VAL A 431 12.20 20.18 20.51
C VAL A 431 12.71 19.72 19.13
N PRO A 432 13.95 19.18 19.03
CA PRO A 432 14.33 18.42 17.86
C PRO A 432 13.33 17.31 17.63
N HIS A 433 12.88 17.11 16.40
CA HIS A 433 11.98 16.03 16.04
C HIS A 433 12.17 15.66 14.57
N SER A 434 11.81 14.44 14.24
CA SER A 434 11.96 13.89 12.90
C SER A 434 10.80 12.95 12.57
N GLY A 435 10.60 12.70 11.28
CA GLY A 435 9.59 11.81 10.81
C GLY A 435 9.76 11.47 9.35
N PHE A 436 8.93 10.57 8.87
CA PHE A 436 8.93 10.18 7.46
C PHE A 436 7.53 9.75 7.00
N GLY A 437 7.33 9.77 5.68
CA GLY A 437 6.13 9.23 5.03
C GLY A 437 6.46 7.96 4.25
N LEU A 438 5.71 6.88 4.48
CA LEU A 438 5.76 5.68 3.67
C LEU A 438 4.44 5.48 2.95
N GLY A 439 4.47 5.44 1.61
CA GLY A 439 3.32 5.08 0.81
C GLY A 439 3.00 3.59 0.94
N PHE A 440 1.82 3.25 1.49
CA PHE A 440 1.43 1.87 1.73
C PHE A 440 1.39 1.04 0.44
N GLU A 441 0.88 1.59 -0.63
CA GLU A 441 0.82 0.91 -1.92
C GLU A 441 2.20 0.69 -2.54
N ARG A 442 3.19 1.57 -2.30
CA ARG A 442 4.59 1.34 -2.71
C ARG A 442 5.21 0.17 -1.94
N LEU A 443 4.96 0.07 -0.64
CA LEU A 443 5.37 -1.09 0.15
C LEU A 443 4.73 -2.38 -0.38
N LEU A 444 3.45 -2.34 -0.72
CA LEU A 444 2.74 -3.48 -1.29
C LEU A 444 3.28 -3.88 -2.67
N LEU A 445 3.62 -2.92 -3.55
CA LEU A 445 4.32 -3.24 -4.80
C LEU A 445 5.60 -4.02 -4.54
N PHE A 446 6.39 -3.59 -3.57
CA PHE A 446 7.63 -4.26 -3.21
C PHE A 446 7.42 -5.68 -2.69
N VAL A 447 6.48 -5.84 -1.75
CA VAL A 447 6.20 -7.14 -1.08
C VAL A 447 5.47 -8.14 -2.00
N THR A 448 4.67 -7.66 -2.95
CA THR A 448 3.90 -8.52 -3.85
C THR A 448 4.57 -8.78 -5.20
N GLY A 449 5.56 -7.97 -5.59
CA GLY A 449 6.17 -8.02 -6.92
C GLY A 449 5.25 -7.58 -8.05
N MET A 450 4.11 -6.95 -7.75
CA MET A 450 3.20 -6.41 -8.76
C MET A 450 3.84 -5.22 -9.49
N ALA A 451 3.62 -5.12 -10.79
CA ALA A 451 4.27 -4.11 -11.62
C ALA A 451 3.52 -2.76 -11.64
N ASN A 452 2.28 -2.71 -11.19
CA ASN A 452 1.44 -1.51 -11.28
C ASN A 452 0.68 -1.27 -9.97
N ILE A 453 0.78 -0.07 -9.45
CA ILE A 453 0.18 0.35 -8.17
C ILE A 453 -1.36 0.19 -8.15
N ARG A 454 -2.02 0.26 -9.32
CA ARG A 454 -3.46 -0.01 -9.46
C ARG A 454 -3.86 -1.43 -9.07
N ASP A 455 -2.89 -2.33 -8.98
CA ASP A 455 -3.12 -3.76 -8.71
C ASP A 455 -2.91 -4.13 -7.24
N VAL A 456 -2.52 -3.19 -6.40
CA VAL A 456 -2.34 -3.40 -4.95
C VAL A 456 -3.34 -2.63 -4.09
N ILE A 457 -4.25 -1.88 -4.70
CA ILE A 457 -5.37 -1.21 -4.06
C ILE A 457 -6.70 -1.77 -4.61
N PRO A 458 -7.75 -1.95 -3.78
CA PRO A 458 -9.01 -2.56 -4.24
C PRO A 458 -9.65 -1.84 -5.42
N PHE A 459 -9.83 -0.52 -5.31
CA PHE A 459 -10.47 0.34 -6.31
C PHE A 459 -9.59 1.56 -6.58
N PRO A 460 -8.72 1.51 -7.61
CA PRO A 460 -7.76 2.58 -7.87
C PRO A 460 -8.45 3.87 -8.33
N ARG A 461 -7.96 5.01 -7.84
CA ARG A 461 -8.32 6.36 -8.32
C ARG A 461 -7.16 6.91 -9.12
N THR A 462 -7.39 7.20 -10.39
CA THR A 462 -6.40 7.73 -11.32
C THR A 462 -7.06 8.74 -12.26
N PRO A 463 -6.29 9.54 -13.00
CA PRO A 463 -6.87 10.37 -14.05
C PRO A 463 -7.84 9.57 -14.95
N ASN A 464 -9.02 10.14 -15.19
CA ASN A 464 -10.12 9.55 -15.97
C ASN A 464 -10.70 8.22 -15.42
N ASN A 465 -10.45 7.89 -14.15
CA ASN A 465 -11.01 6.69 -13.53
C ASN A 465 -11.40 6.92 -12.06
N ALA A 466 -12.70 6.90 -11.81
CA ALA A 466 -13.32 6.90 -10.47
C ALA A 466 -14.46 5.88 -10.37
N GLU A 467 -14.41 4.83 -11.22
CA GLU A 467 -15.41 3.77 -11.28
C GLU A 467 -15.35 2.90 -10.02
N PHE A 468 -16.53 2.43 -9.53
CA PHE A 468 -16.74 1.72 -8.27
C PHE A 468 -16.71 2.65 -7.06
#